data_067fd331c2353ade3ae84e54c55a8987
#
_entry.id   067fd331c2353ade3ae84e54c55a8987
#
_cell.length_a   1.000
_cell.length_b   1.000
_cell.length_c   1.000
_cell.angle_alpha   90.00
_cell.angle_beta   90.00
_cell.angle_gamma   90.00
#
_symmetry.space_group_name_H-M   'P 1'
#
loop_
_entity.id
_entity.type
_entity.pdbx_description
1 polymer ?
#
loop_
_entity_poly.entity_id
_entity_poly.type
_entity_poly.pdbx_seq_one_letter_code
_entity_poly.pdbx_strand_id
1 'polypeptide(L)'
;MRNALPRAPLGLAAAALLLAAAPAWAGDDINLSQTQIERVGIETSRVEERAASLGLRFPARVVVPPNRTRLINAPLGGRIETMAVRIDEPVRTGQVLAELQSPALAQAQAEFLVASSKEQLLRETFEREQSLAPAGAVPRKQVIATGNEYAQARATTAERRQALRHYGMSDAAIDEIAATRALDSRLVVTAPADAVVIETMAAPGQTVEALASLYRLAQLDQLWMEIQVPAARAAKFKAGAAVTIEDSTVQGRVVSVGATVDQTAQTVTVRAECTTACDTLRPGQVIEARIAPNGGSEAEWRVRAGSVVRRGSDTFVFVQTPTGFVATPVVVHEEMPEFTVVSGGFQGGEKIAVRGLAALKGAWQGLGGVD
;
A
#
# COMPACT_ATOMS: atom_id res chain seq x y z
N MET A 1 -10.46 -20.34 61.78
CA MET A 1 -9.94 -19.33 62.73
C MET A 1 -9.96 -18.02 61.94
N ARG A 2 -10.96 -17.26 62.20
CA ARG A 2 -11.07 -15.97 62.93
C ARG A 2 -10.42 -14.82 62.12
N ASN A 3 -11.29 -14.01 61.52
CA ASN A 3 -11.68 -12.61 61.93
C ASN A 3 -10.62 -11.59 61.45
N ALA A 4 -10.88 -10.43 60.91
CA ALA A 4 -12.05 -9.55 61.05
C ALA A 4 -11.92 -8.42 60.03
N LEU A 5 -13.02 -7.93 59.50
CA LEU A 5 -13.17 -6.56 58.95
C LEU A 5 -13.05 -5.51 60.08
N PRO A 6 -12.63 -4.28 59.76
CA PRO A 6 -13.58 -3.20 60.00
C PRO A 6 -13.58 -2.07 58.94
N ARG A 7 -14.79 -1.63 58.66
CA ARG A 7 -15.36 -0.28 58.59
C ARG A 7 -14.61 0.87 57.93
N ALA A 8 -15.33 1.41 56.93
CA ALA A 8 -15.17 2.72 56.31
C ALA A 8 -15.31 3.90 57.31
N PRO A 9 -14.84 5.08 56.91
CA PRO A 9 -15.76 6.21 56.95
C PRO A 9 -15.89 6.98 55.63
N LEU A 10 -17.09 7.52 55.48
CA LEU A 10 -17.53 8.53 54.52
C LEU A 10 -16.56 9.76 54.54
N GLY A 11 -16.23 10.24 53.34
CA GLY A 11 -15.56 11.54 53.20
C GLY A 11 -15.97 12.18 51.89
N LEU A 12 -16.84 13.13 51.95
CA LEU A 12 -17.25 14.22 51.06
C LEU A 12 -16.68 14.23 49.63
N ALA A 13 -17.60 14.14 48.67
CA ALA A 13 -17.42 14.53 47.29
C ALA A 13 -17.28 16.06 47.18
N ALA A 14 -16.07 16.53 46.81
CA ALA A 14 -15.85 17.87 46.29
C ALA A 14 -15.82 17.77 44.77
N ALA A 15 -16.92 18.16 44.13
CA ALA A 15 -16.97 18.33 42.67
C ALA A 15 -16.14 19.57 42.29
N ALA A 16 -14.92 19.35 41.84
CA ALA A 16 -14.13 20.39 41.19
C ALA A 16 -14.60 20.51 39.73
N LEU A 17 -15.42 21.54 39.46
CA LEU A 17 -15.67 22.02 38.09
C LEU A 17 -14.33 22.54 37.54
N LEU A 18 -13.69 21.74 36.72
CA LEU A 18 -12.60 22.20 35.81
C LEU A 18 -13.29 23.01 34.68
N LEU A 19 -13.40 24.33 34.88
CA LEU A 19 -13.53 25.25 33.75
C LEU A 19 -12.31 25.07 32.85
N ALA A 20 -12.53 24.49 31.66
CA ALA A 20 -11.58 24.55 30.58
C ALA A 20 -11.44 26.02 30.17
N ALA A 21 -10.42 26.67 30.67
CA ALA A 21 -9.99 27.95 30.17
C ALA A 21 -9.44 27.73 28.75
N ALA A 22 -10.25 28.08 27.74
CA ALA A 22 -9.71 28.29 26.40
C ALA A 22 -8.57 29.32 26.49
N PRO A 23 -7.44 29.14 25.80
CA PRO A 23 -6.39 30.13 25.76
C PRO A 23 -6.98 31.40 25.14
N ALA A 24 -7.27 32.40 25.94
CA ALA A 24 -7.54 33.76 25.45
C ALA A 24 -6.24 34.26 24.86
N TRP A 25 -6.15 34.23 23.56
CA TRP A 25 -5.11 34.94 22.81
C TRP A 25 -5.36 36.43 23.07
N ALA A 26 -4.57 37.03 23.92
CA ALA A 26 -4.51 38.47 24.10
C ALA A 26 -3.94 39.05 22.79
N GLY A 27 -4.77 39.24 21.78
CA GLY A 27 -4.46 40.01 20.61
C GLY A 27 -4.42 41.47 20.97
N ASP A 28 -3.47 42.22 20.41
CA ASP A 28 -3.40 43.66 20.55
C ASP A 28 -4.67 44.28 19.95
N ASP A 29 -5.66 44.63 20.77
CA ASP A 29 -6.94 45.19 20.39
C ASP A 29 -6.74 46.63 19.89
N ILE A 30 -7.18 46.91 18.69
CA ILE A 30 -7.20 48.24 18.10
C ILE A 30 -8.61 48.78 18.22
N ASN A 31 -8.90 49.60 19.20
CA ASN A 31 -10.20 50.22 19.41
C ASN A 31 -10.42 51.35 18.43
N LEU A 32 -11.37 51.22 17.51
CA LEU A 32 -11.76 52.25 16.54
C LEU A 32 -13.27 52.37 16.48
N SER A 33 -13.79 53.61 16.58
CA SER A 33 -15.21 53.86 16.35
C SER A 33 -15.57 53.75 14.87
N GLN A 34 -16.84 53.47 14.57
CA GLN A 34 -17.34 53.34 13.20
C GLN A 34 -17.02 54.57 12.35
N THR A 35 -17.10 55.76 12.93
CA THR A 35 -16.77 57.05 12.28
C THR A 35 -15.27 57.15 11.97
N GLN A 36 -14.40 56.59 12.76
CA GLN A 36 -12.95 56.55 12.50
C GLN A 36 -12.62 55.54 11.40
N ILE A 37 -13.28 54.37 11.40
CA ILE A 37 -13.12 53.36 10.35
C ILE A 37 -13.47 53.92 8.98
N GLU A 38 -14.59 54.68 8.86
CA GLU A 38 -15.02 55.32 7.63
C GLU A 38 -14.09 56.47 7.18
N ARG A 39 -13.62 57.27 8.14
CA ARG A 39 -12.71 58.39 7.88
C ARG A 39 -11.36 57.94 7.35
N VAL A 40 -10.86 56.84 7.87
CA VAL A 40 -9.56 56.25 7.47
C VAL A 40 -9.69 55.41 6.19
N GLY A 41 -10.91 55.14 5.71
CA GLY A 41 -11.16 54.34 4.51
C GLY A 41 -10.79 52.86 4.65
N ILE A 42 -11.08 52.28 5.83
CA ILE A 42 -10.86 50.86 6.06
C ILE A 42 -11.98 50.07 5.39
N GLU A 43 -11.63 49.26 4.41
CA GLU A 43 -12.55 48.32 3.77
C GLU A 43 -12.31 46.92 4.34
N THR A 44 -13.38 46.14 4.49
CA THR A 44 -13.33 44.77 4.97
C THR A 44 -13.86 43.79 3.95
N SER A 45 -13.33 42.59 3.91
CA SER A 45 -13.84 41.44 3.13
C SER A 45 -14.05 40.26 4.08
N ARG A 46 -14.96 39.37 3.72
CA ARG A 46 -15.16 38.11 4.47
C ARG A 46 -14.04 37.15 4.20
N VAL A 47 -13.65 36.43 5.24
CA VAL A 47 -12.79 35.26 5.13
C VAL A 47 -13.62 34.13 4.57
N GLU A 48 -13.18 33.56 3.46
CA GLU A 48 -13.83 32.41 2.85
C GLU A 48 -13.07 31.15 3.24
N GLU A 49 -13.82 30.16 3.76
CA GLU A 49 -13.23 28.84 3.99
C GLU A 49 -12.82 28.26 2.64
N ARG A 50 -11.56 27.97 2.48
CA ARG A 50 -11.13 27.15 1.37
C ARG A 50 -11.58 25.74 1.69
N ALA A 51 -12.50 25.18 0.92
CA ALA A 51 -12.81 23.76 1.00
C ALA A 51 -11.50 22.96 1.11
N ALA A 52 -11.40 22.13 2.13
CA ALA A 52 -10.21 21.45 2.65
C ALA A 52 -9.07 21.36 1.64
N SER A 53 -7.90 21.89 2.02
CA SER A 53 -6.69 21.97 1.18
C SER A 53 -6.70 20.96 0.04
N LEU A 54 -6.96 21.43 -1.17
CA LEU A 54 -6.85 20.62 -2.37
C LEU A 54 -5.38 20.25 -2.57
N GLY A 55 -4.75 19.51 -1.70
CA GLY A 55 -3.38 19.06 -1.67
C GLY A 55 -2.47 19.46 -2.86
N LEU A 56 -1.20 19.38 -2.72
CA LEU A 56 -0.29 19.66 -3.83
C LEU A 56 -0.45 18.60 -4.92
N ARG A 57 -0.53 19.03 -6.18
CA ARG A 57 -0.64 18.14 -7.35
C ARG A 57 0.71 17.62 -7.76
N PHE A 58 0.75 16.35 -8.08
CA PHE A 58 1.94 15.68 -8.58
C PHE A 58 1.56 14.63 -9.61
N PRO A 59 2.40 14.44 -10.63
CA PRO A 59 2.22 13.33 -11.56
C PRO A 59 2.40 12.00 -10.82
N ALA A 60 1.53 11.06 -11.14
CA ALA A 60 1.56 9.74 -10.56
C ALA A 60 1.31 8.67 -11.63
N ARG A 61 1.84 7.47 -11.40
CA ARG A 61 1.57 6.30 -12.22
C ARG A 61 0.88 5.24 -11.38
N VAL A 62 -0.17 4.66 -11.93
CA VAL A 62 -0.85 3.51 -11.34
C VAL A 62 -0.02 2.25 -11.59
N VAL A 63 0.28 1.50 -10.54
CA VAL A 63 1.08 0.27 -10.60
C VAL A 63 0.43 -0.84 -9.80
N VAL A 64 0.71 -2.08 -10.19
CA VAL A 64 0.39 -3.24 -9.36
C VAL A 64 1.48 -3.39 -8.31
N PRO A 65 1.14 -3.56 -7.01
CA PRO A 65 2.14 -3.82 -5.98
C PRO A 65 2.98 -5.06 -6.30
N PRO A 66 4.28 -5.09 -5.98
CA PRO A 66 5.15 -6.24 -6.26
C PRO A 66 4.66 -7.56 -5.66
N ASN A 67 4.04 -7.52 -4.48
CA ASN A 67 3.46 -8.69 -3.82
C ASN A 67 2.16 -9.19 -4.47
N ARG A 68 1.59 -8.43 -5.41
CA ARG A 68 0.40 -8.77 -6.20
C ARG A 68 0.73 -9.15 -7.63
N THR A 69 2.00 -9.15 -7.99
CA THR A 69 2.49 -9.59 -9.29
C THR A 69 3.17 -10.94 -9.15
N ARG A 70 2.88 -11.87 -10.05
CA ARG A 70 3.48 -13.21 -10.09
C ARG A 70 4.05 -13.49 -11.48
N LEU A 71 5.31 -13.90 -11.51
CA LEU A 71 5.92 -14.48 -12.70
C LEU A 71 5.59 -15.98 -12.74
N ILE A 72 5.09 -16.43 -13.88
CA ILE A 72 4.83 -17.83 -14.16
C ILE A 72 5.94 -18.34 -15.05
N ASN A 73 6.73 -19.25 -14.52
CA ASN A 73 7.88 -19.81 -15.19
C ASN A 73 7.62 -21.27 -15.59
N ALA A 74 8.33 -21.75 -16.60
CA ALA A 74 8.34 -23.15 -16.97
C ALA A 74 9.07 -23.97 -15.88
N PRO A 75 8.42 -24.95 -15.20
CA PRO A 75 9.10 -25.75 -14.17
C PRO A 75 10.28 -26.58 -14.73
N LEU A 76 10.16 -27.00 -15.99
CA LEU A 76 11.16 -27.75 -16.75
C LEU A 76 11.31 -27.17 -18.14
N GLY A 77 12.46 -27.43 -18.77
CA GLY A 77 12.66 -27.09 -20.17
C GLY A 77 11.81 -27.97 -21.09
N GLY A 78 11.37 -27.36 -22.19
CA GLY A 78 10.56 -28.05 -23.20
C GLY A 78 10.11 -27.12 -24.32
N ARG A 79 9.40 -27.67 -25.31
CA ARG A 79 8.78 -26.91 -26.39
C ARG A 79 7.34 -26.56 -26.00
N ILE A 80 7.00 -25.28 -26.10
CA ILE A 80 5.64 -24.81 -25.86
C ILE A 80 4.73 -25.31 -26.98
N GLU A 81 3.70 -26.08 -26.62
CA GLU A 81 2.67 -26.52 -27.56
C GLU A 81 1.56 -25.49 -27.67
N THR A 82 1.02 -25.10 -26.53
CA THR A 82 -0.09 -24.15 -26.46
C THR A 82 0.14 -23.10 -25.41
N MET A 83 -0.33 -21.89 -25.69
CA MET A 83 -0.53 -20.79 -24.75
C MET A 83 -2.04 -20.59 -24.66
N ALA A 84 -2.64 -21.05 -23.57
CA ALA A 84 -4.10 -21.21 -23.46
C ALA A 84 -4.84 -19.91 -23.11
N VAL A 85 -4.10 -18.86 -22.66
CA VAL A 85 -4.67 -17.58 -22.21
C VAL A 85 -3.99 -16.41 -22.90
N ARG A 86 -4.70 -15.28 -23.00
CA ARG A 86 -4.26 -14.06 -23.69
C ARG A 86 -4.00 -12.94 -22.69
N ILE A 87 -3.32 -11.91 -23.14
CA ILE A 87 -3.16 -10.65 -22.36
C ILE A 87 -4.57 -10.09 -22.07
N ASP A 88 -4.71 -9.49 -20.89
CA ASP A 88 -5.96 -8.95 -20.33
C ASP A 88 -7.05 -9.98 -19.99
N GLU A 89 -6.74 -11.26 -20.10
CA GLU A 89 -7.69 -12.33 -19.74
C GLU A 89 -7.62 -12.63 -18.23
N PRO A 90 -8.78 -12.67 -17.54
CA PRO A 90 -8.83 -13.11 -16.15
C PRO A 90 -8.67 -14.63 -16.07
N VAL A 91 -7.84 -15.09 -15.14
CA VAL A 91 -7.57 -16.50 -14.88
C VAL A 91 -7.92 -16.88 -13.47
N ARG A 92 -8.37 -18.12 -13.26
CA ARG A 92 -8.70 -18.67 -11.95
C ARG A 92 -7.59 -19.60 -11.46
N THR A 93 -7.51 -19.76 -10.16
CA THR A 93 -6.62 -20.74 -9.52
C THR A 93 -6.80 -22.12 -10.13
N GLY A 94 -5.69 -22.75 -10.55
CA GLY A 94 -5.69 -24.06 -11.21
C GLY A 94 -6.03 -24.06 -12.71
N GLN A 95 -6.40 -22.93 -13.29
CA GLN A 95 -6.65 -22.82 -14.74
C GLN A 95 -5.35 -23.06 -15.51
N VAL A 96 -5.44 -23.84 -16.60
CA VAL A 96 -4.32 -24.10 -17.50
C VAL A 96 -3.93 -22.82 -18.23
N LEU A 97 -2.63 -22.46 -18.15
CA LEU A 97 -2.05 -21.31 -18.80
C LEU A 97 -1.26 -21.69 -20.06
N ALA A 98 -0.47 -22.76 -19.95
CA ALA A 98 0.34 -23.26 -21.05
C ALA A 98 0.51 -24.78 -20.94
N GLU A 99 0.77 -25.41 -22.09
CA GLU A 99 1.19 -26.79 -22.20
C GLU A 99 2.51 -26.86 -22.94
N LEU A 100 3.46 -27.64 -22.39
CA LEU A 100 4.78 -27.81 -22.96
C LEU A 100 5.06 -29.32 -23.16
N GLN A 101 5.77 -29.65 -24.22
CA GLN A 101 6.41 -30.98 -24.35
C GLN A 101 7.78 -30.92 -23.69
N SER A 102 7.95 -31.68 -22.60
CA SER A 102 9.18 -31.73 -21.81
C SER A 102 9.74 -33.15 -21.76
N PRO A 103 10.83 -33.45 -22.51
CA PRO A 103 11.56 -34.72 -22.38
C PRO A 103 12.07 -34.95 -20.97
N ALA A 104 12.43 -33.87 -20.24
CA ALA A 104 12.89 -33.97 -18.86
C ALA A 104 11.80 -34.45 -17.90
N LEU A 105 10.51 -34.12 -18.16
CA LEU A 105 9.40 -34.67 -17.38
C LEU A 105 9.25 -36.17 -17.60
N ALA A 106 9.32 -36.64 -18.85
CA ALA A 106 9.27 -38.07 -19.17
C ALA A 106 10.43 -38.82 -18.51
N GLN A 107 11.62 -38.26 -18.49
CA GLN A 107 12.77 -38.84 -17.80
C GLN A 107 12.52 -38.92 -16.27
N ALA A 108 12.03 -37.85 -15.64
CA ALA A 108 11.72 -37.85 -14.20
C ALA A 108 10.65 -38.90 -13.84
N GLN A 109 9.64 -39.08 -14.69
CA GLN A 109 8.63 -40.14 -14.57
C GLN A 109 9.26 -41.53 -14.68
N ALA A 110 10.15 -41.77 -15.63
CA ALA A 110 10.85 -43.03 -15.77
C ALA A 110 11.71 -43.36 -14.53
N GLU A 111 12.41 -42.35 -13.99
CA GLU A 111 13.20 -42.53 -12.75
C GLU A 111 12.31 -42.90 -11.54
N PHE A 112 11.12 -42.25 -11.45
CA PHE A 112 10.12 -42.59 -10.43
C PHE A 112 9.63 -44.03 -10.59
N LEU A 113 9.30 -44.48 -11.81
CA LEU A 113 8.86 -45.87 -12.06
C LEU A 113 9.93 -46.90 -11.70
N VAL A 114 11.21 -46.61 -12.01
CA VAL A 114 12.33 -47.50 -11.63
C VAL A 114 12.44 -47.58 -10.10
N ALA A 115 12.39 -46.44 -9.41
CA ALA A 115 12.44 -46.38 -7.94
C ALA A 115 11.24 -47.13 -7.30
N SER A 116 10.04 -46.91 -7.77
CA SER A 116 8.80 -47.55 -7.30
C SER A 116 8.83 -49.05 -7.52
N SER A 117 9.30 -49.53 -8.67
CA SER A 117 9.42 -50.96 -8.95
C SER A 117 10.44 -51.63 -8.03
N LYS A 118 11.58 -50.98 -7.74
CA LYS A 118 12.58 -51.46 -6.78
C LYS A 118 12.04 -51.51 -5.35
N GLU A 119 11.30 -50.48 -4.94
CA GLU A 119 10.65 -50.47 -3.62
C GLU A 119 9.67 -51.63 -3.48
N GLN A 120 8.83 -51.84 -4.48
CA GLN A 120 7.86 -52.94 -4.48
C GLN A 120 8.54 -54.30 -4.34
N LEU A 121 9.59 -54.59 -5.12
CA LEU A 121 10.36 -55.83 -5.04
C LEU A 121 10.94 -56.05 -3.66
N LEU A 122 11.59 -55.02 -3.09
CA LEU A 122 12.23 -55.13 -1.76
C LEU A 122 11.19 -55.27 -0.64
N ARG A 123 10.03 -54.61 -0.77
CA ARG A 123 8.91 -54.79 0.15
C ARG A 123 8.44 -56.24 0.20
N GLU A 124 8.13 -56.83 -0.97
CA GLU A 124 7.68 -58.19 -1.09
C GLU A 124 8.73 -59.20 -0.57
N THR A 125 10.00 -58.91 -0.80
CA THR A 125 11.12 -59.75 -0.29
C THR A 125 11.24 -59.64 1.24
N PHE A 126 11.20 -58.44 1.79
CA PHE A 126 11.26 -58.15 3.21
C PHE A 126 10.07 -58.82 3.96
N GLU A 127 8.83 -58.62 3.46
CA GLU A 127 7.62 -59.22 4.03
C GLU A 127 7.69 -60.75 4.06
N ARG A 128 8.18 -61.36 2.98
CA ARG A 128 8.40 -62.83 2.89
C ARG A 128 9.45 -63.30 3.89
N GLU A 129 10.62 -62.64 3.94
CA GLU A 129 11.68 -62.99 4.89
C GLU A 129 11.24 -62.81 6.33
N GLN A 130 10.52 -61.75 6.63
CA GLN A 130 9.96 -61.45 7.94
C GLN A 130 8.97 -62.54 8.39
N SER A 131 8.16 -63.07 7.47
CA SER A 131 7.22 -64.17 7.78
C SER A 131 7.88 -65.52 8.03
N LEU A 132 9.05 -65.76 7.41
CA LEU A 132 9.80 -66.99 7.52
C LEU A 132 10.81 -67.00 8.68
N ALA A 133 11.20 -65.87 9.21
CA ALA A 133 12.19 -65.71 10.26
C ALA A 133 11.82 -66.47 11.60
N PRO A 134 10.57 -66.45 12.08
CA PRO A 134 10.17 -67.20 13.31
C PRO A 134 10.35 -68.64 13.19
N ALA A 135 10.25 -69.25 11.99
CA ALA A 135 10.49 -70.67 11.73
C ALA A 135 11.99 -71.03 11.59
N GLY A 136 12.91 -70.07 11.76
CA GLY A 136 14.34 -70.26 11.59
C GLY A 136 14.81 -70.46 10.15
N ALA A 137 13.93 -70.31 9.15
CA ALA A 137 14.23 -70.50 7.74
C ALA A 137 15.09 -69.36 7.14
N VAL A 138 15.10 -68.17 7.76
CA VAL A 138 15.85 -66.99 7.33
C VAL A 138 16.65 -66.41 8.52
N PRO A 139 17.96 -66.18 8.37
CA PRO A 139 18.78 -65.59 9.42
C PRO A 139 18.33 -64.15 9.74
N ARG A 140 18.22 -63.81 11.04
CA ARG A 140 17.82 -62.49 11.52
C ARG A 140 18.64 -61.32 10.91
N LYS A 141 19.93 -61.55 10.68
CA LYS A 141 20.83 -60.58 10.04
C LYS A 141 20.37 -60.25 8.63
N GLN A 142 19.87 -61.24 7.88
CA GLN A 142 19.36 -61.03 6.51
C GLN A 142 18.08 -60.19 6.53
N VAL A 143 17.12 -60.49 7.39
CA VAL A 143 15.88 -59.70 7.53
C VAL A 143 16.17 -58.24 7.83
N ILE A 144 17.17 -57.98 8.71
CA ILE A 144 17.61 -56.63 9.03
C ILE A 144 18.22 -55.95 7.80
N ALA A 145 19.06 -56.65 7.03
CA ALA A 145 19.71 -56.12 5.82
C ALA A 145 18.67 -55.75 4.75
N THR A 146 17.75 -56.69 4.45
CA THR A 146 16.65 -56.44 3.48
C THR A 146 15.70 -55.34 3.95
N GLY A 147 15.42 -55.27 5.27
CA GLY A 147 14.63 -54.17 5.84
C GLY A 147 15.28 -52.81 5.64
N ASN A 148 16.61 -52.69 5.78
CA ASN A 148 17.35 -51.47 5.51
C ASN A 148 17.33 -51.08 4.01
N GLU A 149 17.49 -52.09 3.13
CA GLU A 149 17.42 -51.88 1.69
C GLU A 149 16.00 -51.40 1.26
N TYR A 150 14.95 -52.00 1.81
CA TYR A 150 13.58 -51.56 1.60
C TYR A 150 13.36 -50.14 2.09
N ALA A 151 13.83 -49.79 3.30
CA ALA A 151 13.72 -48.44 3.83
C ALA A 151 14.41 -47.39 2.93
N GLN A 152 15.60 -47.73 2.39
CA GLN A 152 16.32 -46.89 1.46
C GLN A 152 15.56 -46.72 0.13
N ALA A 153 15.05 -47.82 -0.45
CA ALA A 153 14.27 -47.75 -1.71
C ALA A 153 13.01 -46.89 -1.55
N ARG A 154 12.30 -47.07 -0.40
CA ARG A 154 11.13 -46.24 -0.07
C ARG A 154 11.47 -44.74 0.01
N ALA A 155 12.59 -44.38 0.63
CA ALA A 155 13.04 -43.00 0.70
C ALA A 155 13.34 -42.45 -0.70
N THR A 156 13.98 -43.23 -1.58
CA THR A 156 14.24 -42.84 -2.98
C THR A 156 12.93 -42.65 -3.76
N THR A 157 11.97 -43.55 -3.63
CA THR A 157 10.65 -43.40 -4.29
C THR A 157 9.94 -42.12 -3.82
N ALA A 158 9.97 -41.85 -2.50
CA ALA A 158 9.38 -40.62 -1.94
C ALA A 158 10.05 -39.36 -2.48
N GLU A 159 11.38 -39.35 -2.63
CA GLU A 159 12.14 -38.25 -3.24
C GLU A 159 11.70 -38.00 -4.69
N ARG A 160 11.65 -39.07 -5.52
CA ARG A 160 11.25 -38.98 -6.94
C ARG A 160 9.80 -38.51 -7.08
N ARG A 161 8.89 -39.01 -6.23
CA ARG A 161 7.52 -38.57 -6.16
C ARG A 161 7.43 -37.06 -5.84
N GLN A 162 8.21 -36.59 -4.88
CA GLN A 162 8.25 -35.19 -4.52
C GLN A 162 8.77 -34.31 -5.67
N ALA A 163 9.76 -34.79 -6.43
CA ALA A 163 10.25 -34.09 -7.62
C ALA A 163 9.13 -33.90 -8.66
N LEU A 164 8.33 -34.94 -8.93
CA LEU A 164 7.18 -34.85 -9.86
C LEU A 164 6.13 -33.84 -9.40
N ARG A 165 5.87 -33.76 -8.08
CA ARG A 165 4.97 -32.72 -7.53
C ARG A 165 5.53 -31.32 -7.73
N HIS A 166 6.83 -31.10 -7.58
CA HIS A 166 7.47 -29.81 -7.86
C HIS A 166 7.37 -29.41 -9.33
N TYR A 167 7.28 -30.36 -10.24
CA TYR A 167 7.02 -30.11 -11.65
C TYR A 167 5.54 -29.87 -11.99
N GLY A 168 4.66 -29.86 -10.96
CA GLY A 168 3.24 -29.54 -11.11
C GLY A 168 2.33 -30.74 -11.30
N MET A 169 2.84 -31.98 -11.18
CA MET A 169 2.00 -33.18 -11.25
C MET A 169 1.17 -33.36 -9.98
N SER A 170 -0.13 -33.67 -10.17
CA SER A 170 -0.98 -34.09 -9.06
C SER A 170 -0.65 -35.50 -8.58
N ASP A 171 -0.97 -35.81 -7.31
CA ASP A 171 -0.81 -37.16 -6.79
C ASP A 171 -1.59 -38.19 -7.62
N ALA A 172 -2.78 -37.86 -8.08
CA ALA A 172 -3.58 -38.74 -8.93
C ALA A 172 -2.88 -39.06 -10.26
N ALA A 173 -2.27 -38.06 -10.90
CA ALA A 173 -1.50 -38.26 -12.13
C ALA A 173 -0.25 -39.11 -11.89
N ILE A 174 0.45 -38.95 -10.75
CA ILE A 174 1.60 -39.76 -10.37
C ILE A 174 1.17 -41.22 -10.11
N ASP A 175 0.06 -41.44 -9.43
CA ASP A 175 -0.48 -42.78 -9.17
C ASP A 175 -0.95 -43.49 -10.45
N GLU A 176 -1.51 -42.72 -11.40
CA GLU A 176 -1.88 -43.23 -12.73
C GLU A 176 -0.64 -43.73 -13.49
N ILE A 177 0.45 -42.94 -13.49
CA ILE A 177 1.71 -43.36 -14.10
C ILE A 177 2.26 -44.61 -13.41
N ALA A 178 2.19 -44.71 -12.09
CA ALA A 178 2.61 -45.88 -11.35
C ALA A 178 1.82 -47.15 -11.74
N ALA A 179 0.52 -47.01 -12.00
CA ALA A 179 -0.38 -48.08 -12.37
C ALA A 179 -0.25 -48.47 -13.84
N THR A 180 -0.26 -47.50 -14.76
CA THR A 180 -0.27 -47.75 -16.20
C THR A 180 1.11 -47.94 -16.82
N ARG A 181 2.15 -47.41 -16.16
CA ARG A 181 3.53 -47.29 -16.65
C ARG A 181 3.67 -46.53 -17.97
N ALA A 182 2.67 -45.74 -18.31
CA ALA A 182 2.67 -44.87 -19.50
C ALA A 182 3.31 -43.53 -19.14
N LEU A 183 4.35 -43.13 -19.89
CA LEU A 183 5.00 -41.84 -19.71
C LEU A 183 4.26 -40.79 -20.52
N ASP A 184 4.08 -39.61 -19.93
CA ASP A 184 3.54 -38.42 -20.62
C ASP A 184 4.54 -37.27 -20.51
N SER A 185 5.01 -36.77 -21.65
CA SER A 185 5.90 -35.63 -21.70
C SER A 185 5.18 -34.27 -21.59
N ARG A 186 3.86 -34.26 -21.51
CA ARG A 186 3.04 -33.08 -21.45
C ARG A 186 3.11 -32.44 -20.05
N LEU A 187 3.76 -31.28 -20.00
CA LEU A 187 3.91 -30.46 -18.82
C LEU A 187 2.84 -29.37 -18.85
N VAL A 188 1.94 -29.41 -17.88
CA VAL A 188 0.85 -28.43 -17.75
C VAL A 188 1.24 -27.37 -16.73
N VAL A 189 1.20 -26.09 -17.14
CA VAL A 189 1.45 -24.95 -16.28
C VAL A 189 0.14 -24.28 -15.94
N THR A 190 -0.16 -24.14 -14.64
CA THR A 190 -1.45 -23.61 -14.15
C THR A 190 -1.28 -22.31 -13.37
N ALA A 191 -2.37 -21.55 -13.26
CA ALA A 191 -2.41 -20.34 -12.44
C ALA A 191 -2.40 -20.69 -10.95
N PRO A 192 -1.49 -20.10 -10.16
CA PRO A 192 -1.41 -20.37 -8.71
C PRO A 192 -2.45 -19.61 -7.88
N ALA A 193 -3.11 -18.60 -8.46
CA ALA A 193 -4.11 -17.75 -7.82
C ALA A 193 -4.97 -17.07 -8.89
N ASP A 194 -6.13 -16.57 -8.49
CA ASP A 194 -6.96 -15.72 -9.33
C ASP A 194 -6.22 -14.43 -9.66
N ALA A 195 -6.15 -14.08 -10.95
CA ALA A 195 -5.36 -12.94 -11.44
C ALA A 195 -5.78 -12.56 -12.86
N VAL A 196 -5.14 -11.52 -13.41
CA VAL A 196 -5.23 -11.14 -14.82
C VAL A 196 -3.87 -11.27 -15.48
N VAL A 197 -3.83 -11.77 -16.70
CA VAL A 197 -2.60 -11.86 -17.52
C VAL A 197 -2.21 -10.46 -17.98
N ILE A 198 -1.10 -9.93 -17.50
CA ILE A 198 -0.63 -8.58 -17.89
C ILE A 198 0.48 -8.61 -18.94
N GLU A 199 1.14 -9.74 -19.11
CA GLU A 199 2.20 -9.90 -20.11
C GLU A 199 2.38 -11.37 -20.48
N THR A 200 2.66 -11.61 -21.77
CA THR A 200 3.05 -12.92 -22.32
C THR A 200 4.50 -12.81 -22.79
N MET A 201 5.38 -13.65 -22.26
CA MET A 201 6.83 -13.59 -22.46
C MET A 201 7.37 -14.70 -23.36
N ALA A 202 6.50 -15.59 -23.84
CA ALA A 202 6.84 -16.72 -24.68
C ALA A 202 5.80 -16.90 -25.79
N ALA A 203 6.10 -17.72 -26.77
CA ALA A 203 5.22 -17.99 -27.90
C ALA A 203 5.06 -19.49 -28.18
N PRO A 204 3.90 -19.94 -28.72
CA PRO A 204 3.71 -21.33 -29.16
C PRO A 204 4.79 -21.73 -30.17
N GLY A 205 5.29 -22.97 -30.06
CA GLY A 205 6.38 -23.51 -30.86
C GLY A 205 7.80 -23.16 -30.38
N GLN A 206 7.95 -22.21 -29.46
CA GLN A 206 9.25 -21.84 -28.87
C GLN A 206 9.73 -22.95 -27.95
N THR A 207 11.05 -23.24 -27.98
CA THR A 207 11.73 -24.07 -26.99
C THR A 207 12.26 -23.17 -25.88
N VAL A 208 11.94 -23.53 -24.64
CA VAL A 208 12.33 -22.77 -23.43
C VAL A 208 13.14 -23.66 -22.50
N GLU A 209 14.01 -23.05 -21.73
CA GLU A 209 14.75 -23.70 -20.65
C GLU A 209 13.90 -23.74 -19.36
N ALA A 210 14.33 -24.54 -18.39
CA ALA A 210 13.76 -24.52 -17.06
C ALA A 210 13.85 -23.11 -16.47
N LEU A 211 12.82 -22.68 -15.74
CA LEU A 211 12.66 -21.36 -15.14
C LEU A 211 12.48 -20.19 -16.12
N ALA A 212 12.39 -20.44 -17.43
CA ALA A 212 12.06 -19.40 -18.40
C ALA A 212 10.66 -18.82 -18.09
N SER A 213 10.55 -17.51 -18.14
CA SER A 213 9.27 -16.82 -17.86
C SER A 213 8.28 -16.97 -19.02
N LEU A 214 7.07 -17.41 -18.73
CA LEU A 214 6.00 -17.61 -19.70
C LEU A 214 4.96 -16.48 -19.65
N TYR A 215 4.53 -16.14 -18.43
CA TYR A 215 3.52 -15.11 -18.20
C TYR A 215 3.88 -14.24 -17.00
N ARG A 216 3.34 -13.02 -17.00
CA ARG A 216 3.22 -12.20 -15.81
C ARG A 216 1.75 -12.03 -15.49
N LEU A 217 1.36 -12.44 -14.27
CA LEU A 217 0.01 -12.31 -13.74
C LEU A 217 -0.03 -11.18 -12.70
N ALA A 218 -1.17 -10.48 -12.62
CA ALA A 218 -1.41 -9.44 -11.63
C ALA A 218 -2.76 -9.62 -10.96
N GLN A 219 -2.81 -9.45 -9.64
CA GLN A 219 -4.05 -9.29 -8.90
C GLN A 219 -4.39 -7.80 -8.87
N LEU A 220 -5.52 -7.41 -9.49
CA LEU A 220 -5.90 -6.01 -9.67
C LEU A 220 -6.84 -5.49 -8.58
N ASP A 221 -7.09 -6.28 -7.55
CA ASP A 221 -7.89 -5.93 -6.37
C ASP A 221 -7.26 -4.83 -5.51
N GLN A 222 -5.95 -4.66 -5.62
CA GLN A 222 -5.18 -3.66 -4.90
C GLN A 222 -4.19 -2.97 -5.84
N LEU A 223 -4.37 -1.67 -6.03
CA LEU A 223 -3.50 -0.87 -6.88
C LEU A 223 -2.79 0.19 -6.06
N TRP A 224 -1.57 0.52 -6.48
CA TRP A 224 -0.80 1.63 -5.92
C TRP A 224 -0.69 2.77 -6.93
N MET A 225 -0.58 3.98 -6.38
CA MET A 225 -0.21 5.19 -7.10
C MET A 225 1.23 5.54 -6.70
N GLU A 226 2.16 5.47 -7.64
CA GLU A 226 3.52 5.97 -7.47
C GLU A 226 3.58 7.43 -7.88
N ILE A 227 3.61 8.31 -6.88
CA ILE A 227 3.51 9.76 -7.03
C ILE A 227 4.91 10.34 -6.98
N GLN A 228 5.28 11.13 -8.00
CA GLN A 228 6.59 11.75 -8.10
C GLN A 228 6.59 13.12 -7.44
N VAL A 229 7.18 13.21 -6.26
CA VAL A 229 7.20 14.42 -5.44
C VAL A 229 8.60 15.03 -5.46
N PRO A 230 8.77 16.33 -5.78
CA PRO A 230 10.07 17.00 -5.66
C PRO A 230 10.68 16.81 -4.28
N ALA A 231 11.99 16.48 -4.22
CA ALA A 231 12.68 16.13 -2.97
C ALA A 231 12.53 17.20 -1.88
N ALA A 232 12.56 18.49 -2.25
CA ALA A 232 12.37 19.60 -1.33
C ALA A 232 10.98 19.64 -0.65
N ARG A 233 9.98 18.97 -1.22
CA ARG A 233 8.60 18.93 -0.71
C ARG A 233 8.26 17.61 -0.03
N ALA A 234 9.04 16.54 -0.25
CA ALA A 234 8.76 15.19 0.24
C ALA A 234 8.62 15.12 1.76
N ALA A 235 9.38 15.92 2.51
CA ALA A 235 9.32 15.97 3.97
C ALA A 235 7.96 16.44 4.55
N LYS A 236 7.11 17.07 3.70
CA LYS A 236 5.76 17.50 4.09
C LYS A 236 4.75 16.35 4.14
N PHE A 237 5.07 15.19 3.61
CA PHE A 237 4.18 14.05 3.52
C PHE A 237 4.63 12.90 4.41
N LYS A 238 3.68 12.18 5.00
CA LYS A 238 3.91 10.99 5.84
C LYS A 238 2.94 9.89 5.44
N ALA A 239 3.23 8.68 5.87
CA ALA A 239 2.27 7.59 5.79
C ALA A 239 0.95 7.98 6.48
N GLY A 240 -0.16 7.57 5.87
CA GLY A 240 -1.51 7.90 6.32
C GLY A 240 -2.13 9.14 5.66
N ALA A 241 -1.35 10.00 4.97
CA ALA A 241 -1.90 11.16 4.28
C ALA A 241 -2.92 10.75 3.21
N ALA A 242 -4.02 11.51 3.10
CA ALA A 242 -5.04 11.28 2.09
C ALA A 242 -4.54 11.67 0.70
N VAL A 243 -4.91 10.85 -0.28
CA VAL A 243 -4.62 11.09 -1.70
C VAL A 243 -5.93 11.09 -2.47
N THR A 244 -6.09 12.04 -3.37
CA THR A 244 -7.23 12.12 -4.29
C THR A 244 -6.72 12.30 -5.72
N ILE A 245 -7.49 11.84 -6.70
CA ILE A 245 -7.21 12.06 -8.12
C ILE A 245 -8.13 13.17 -8.61
N GLU A 246 -7.58 14.06 -9.44
CA GLU A 246 -8.35 15.16 -10.03
C GLU A 246 -9.47 14.61 -10.93
N ASP A 247 -10.64 15.25 -10.87
CA ASP A 247 -11.83 14.90 -11.65
C ASP A 247 -12.28 13.41 -11.51
N SER A 248 -11.96 12.79 -10.37
CA SER A 248 -12.29 11.40 -10.10
C SER A 248 -12.79 11.20 -8.66
N THR A 249 -13.59 10.16 -8.47
CA THR A 249 -14.04 9.69 -7.14
C THR A 249 -13.00 8.81 -6.43
N VAL A 250 -11.87 8.54 -7.10
CA VAL A 250 -10.80 7.68 -6.57
C VAL A 250 -10.13 8.35 -5.38
N GLN A 251 -10.03 7.61 -4.31
CA GLN A 251 -9.32 8.01 -3.11
C GLN A 251 -8.26 6.99 -2.75
N GLY A 252 -7.22 7.46 -2.08
CA GLY A 252 -6.13 6.63 -1.61
C GLY A 252 -5.51 7.17 -0.33
N ARG A 253 -4.55 6.42 0.16
CA ARG A 253 -3.79 6.77 1.37
C ARG A 253 -2.31 6.49 1.14
N VAL A 254 -1.46 7.42 1.53
CA VAL A 254 -0.01 7.23 1.47
C VAL A 254 0.40 6.06 2.37
N VAL A 255 1.06 5.06 1.78
CA VAL A 255 1.64 3.90 2.47
C VAL A 255 3.07 4.19 2.88
N SER A 256 3.85 4.79 1.96
CA SER A 256 5.26 5.08 2.22
C SER A 256 5.76 6.29 1.43
N VAL A 257 6.73 6.98 2.00
CA VAL A 257 7.52 8.00 1.32
C VAL A 257 8.90 7.41 1.08
N GLY A 258 9.38 7.45 -0.16
CA GLY A 258 10.67 6.90 -0.55
C GLY A 258 11.83 7.54 0.23
N ALA A 259 12.82 6.74 0.57
CA ALA A 259 14.03 7.21 1.24
C ALA A 259 15.11 7.71 0.26
N THR A 260 14.94 7.43 -1.03
CA THR A 260 15.90 7.76 -2.08
C THR A 260 15.34 8.79 -3.04
N VAL A 261 16.22 9.63 -3.57
CA VAL A 261 15.88 10.63 -4.59
C VAL A 261 16.30 10.07 -5.95
N ASP A 262 15.40 10.13 -6.92
CA ASP A 262 15.75 9.91 -8.32
C ASP A 262 16.67 11.04 -8.78
N GLN A 263 17.90 10.70 -9.18
CA GLN A 263 18.93 11.69 -9.50
C GLN A 263 18.61 12.50 -10.76
N THR A 264 17.89 11.90 -11.70
CA THR A 264 17.54 12.54 -12.97
C THR A 264 16.36 13.49 -12.80
N ALA A 265 15.29 13.03 -12.16
CA ALA A 265 14.07 13.81 -11.98
C ALA A 265 14.10 14.69 -10.70
N GLN A 266 15.06 14.49 -9.78
CA GLN A 266 15.13 15.14 -8.47
C GLN A 266 13.82 14.98 -7.67
N THR A 267 13.20 13.79 -7.80
CA THR A 267 11.95 13.44 -7.13
C THR A 267 12.13 12.29 -6.15
N VAL A 268 11.24 12.24 -5.16
CA VAL A 268 11.03 11.11 -4.25
C VAL A 268 9.73 10.44 -4.64
N THR A 269 9.73 9.12 -4.76
CA THR A 269 8.51 8.37 -5.03
C THR A 269 7.70 8.19 -3.74
N VAL A 270 6.51 8.79 -3.70
CA VAL A 270 5.52 8.56 -2.64
C VAL A 270 4.56 7.50 -3.14
N ARG A 271 4.41 6.41 -2.38
CA ARG A 271 3.48 5.32 -2.71
C ARG A 271 2.21 5.47 -1.92
N ALA A 272 1.09 5.52 -2.62
CA ALA A 272 -0.23 5.52 -2.03
C ALA A 272 -1.03 4.31 -2.50
N GLU A 273 -1.77 3.71 -1.60
CA GLU A 273 -2.71 2.62 -1.90
C GLU A 273 -4.07 3.21 -2.27
N CYS A 274 -4.68 2.70 -3.32
CA CYS A 274 -6.04 3.04 -3.68
C CYS A 274 -7.02 2.40 -2.68
N THR A 275 -7.99 3.18 -2.18
CA THR A 275 -8.98 2.72 -1.19
C THR A 275 -10.42 2.77 -1.68
N THR A 276 -10.72 3.63 -2.65
CA THR A 276 -12.09 3.84 -3.15
C THR A 276 -12.07 3.98 -4.67
N ALA A 277 -13.04 3.36 -5.35
CA ALA A 277 -13.23 3.40 -6.81
C ALA A 277 -12.01 2.93 -7.62
N CYS A 278 -11.27 1.94 -7.10
CA CYS A 278 -10.02 1.47 -7.68
C CYS A 278 -10.21 0.71 -9.01
N ASP A 279 -11.39 0.19 -9.27
CA ASP A 279 -11.80 -0.51 -10.48
C ASP A 279 -11.77 0.37 -11.73
N THR A 280 -11.81 1.68 -11.56
CA THR A 280 -11.70 2.66 -12.65
C THR A 280 -10.25 2.88 -13.12
N LEU A 281 -9.27 2.49 -12.30
CA LEU A 281 -7.85 2.65 -12.60
C LEU A 281 -7.32 1.47 -13.42
N ARG A 282 -6.31 1.76 -14.25
CA ARG A 282 -5.59 0.73 -15.01
C ARG A 282 -4.10 0.79 -14.70
N PRO A 283 -3.43 -0.35 -14.49
CA PRO A 283 -1.97 -0.40 -14.38
C PRO A 283 -1.30 0.29 -15.56
N GLY A 284 -0.28 1.11 -15.30
CA GLY A 284 0.41 1.89 -16.32
C GLY A 284 -0.19 3.26 -16.60
N GLN A 285 -1.43 3.53 -16.17
CA GLN A 285 -2.08 4.83 -16.35
C GLN A 285 -1.31 5.94 -15.64
N VAL A 286 -1.14 7.08 -16.31
CA VAL A 286 -0.59 8.30 -15.71
C VAL A 286 -1.76 9.19 -15.29
N ILE A 287 -1.71 9.70 -14.06
CA ILE A 287 -2.76 10.48 -13.41
C ILE A 287 -2.14 11.68 -12.69
N GLU A 288 -2.94 12.68 -12.36
CA GLU A 288 -2.58 13.74 -11.42
C GLU A 288 -3.15 13.43 -10.04
N ALA A 289 -2.27 13.12 -9.10
CA ALA A 289 -2.63 12.85 -7.71
C ALA A 289 -2.41 14.09 -6.85
N ARG A 290 -3.33 14.33 -5.92
CA ARG A 290 -3.23 15.36 -4.88
C ARG A 290 -2.99 14.69 -3.54
N ILE A 291 -1.95 15.11 -2.84
CA ILE A 291 -1.62 14.60 -1.51
C ILE A 291 -1.92 15.70 -0.49
N ALA A 292 -2.72 15.38 0.52
CA ALA A 292 -2.95 16.28 1.64
C ALA A 292 -1.65 16.39 2.49
N PRO A 293 -1.21 17.60 2.85
CA PRO A 293 -0.06 17.76 3.73
C PRO A 293 -0.33 17.21 5.13
N ASN A 294 0.72 16.74 5.81
CA ASN A 294 0.60 16.25 7.18
C ASN A 294 0.43 17.40 8.19
N GLY A 295 -0.47 17.15 9.09
CA GLY A 295 -0.85 18.08 10.15
C GLY A 295 -2.28 18.44 9.94
N GLY A 296 -3.22 17.66 10.48
CA GLY A 296 -4.65 17.75 10.32
C GLY A 296 -5.13 19.06 9.72
N SER A 297 -6.10 19.03 8.88
CA SER A 297 -6.67 20.21 8.24
C SER A 297 -6.85 21.35 9.27
N GLU A 298 -5.78 22.11 9.55
CA GLU A 298 -6.03 23.47 9.97
C GLU A 298 -6.79 24.08 8.81
N ALA A 299 -8.00 24.52 9.08
CA ALA A 299 -8.86 25.10 8.06
C ALA A 299 -8.04 26.17 7.31
N GLU A 300 -7.82 25.94 6.01
CA GLU A 300 -7.17 26.92 5.18
C GLU A 300 -8.21 27.96 4.75
N TRP A 301 -7.84 29.17 4.91
CA TRP A 301 -8.72 30.30 4.64
C TRP A 301 -8.20 31.10 3.45
N ARG A 302 -9.09 31.50 2.59
CA ARG A 302 -8.79 32.40 1.50
C ARG A 302 -9.04 33.83 1.97
N VAL A 303 -7.99 34.63 1.96
CA VAL A 303 -8.04 36.05 2.26
C VAL A 303 -7.63 36.85 1.00
N ARG A 304 -8.14 38.04 0.84
CA ARG A 304 -7.81 38.86 -0.33
C ARG A 304 -6.32 39.22 -0.36
N ALA A 305 -5.71 39.20 -1.53
CA ALA A 305 -4.31 39.59 -1.67
C ALA A 305 -4.09 40.99 -1.08
N GLY A 306 -2.99 41.15 -0.34
CA GLY A 306 -2.67 42.38 0.39
C GLY A 306 -3.30 42.53 1.77
N SER A 307 -4.17 41.61 2.24
CA SER A 307 -4.74 41.62 3.61
C SER A 307 -3.72 41.21 4.69
N VAL A 308 -2.65 40.53 4.30
CA VAL A 308 -1.61 40.04 5.20
C VAL A 308 -0.61 41.13 5.52
N VAL A 309 -0.38 41.38 6.80
CA VAL A 309 0.58 42.36 7.31
C VAL A 309 1.74 41.65 7.99
N ARG A 310 2.97 42.09 7.73
CA ARG A 310 4.18 41.51 8.34
C ARG A 310 4.72 42.42 9.45
N ARG A 311 5.09 41.80 10.59
CA ARG A 311 5.83 42.46 11.70
C ARG A 311 7.02 41.58 12.08
N GLY A 312 8.22 41.99 11.67
CA GLY A 312 9.39 41.12 11.77
C GLY A 312 9.25 39.86 10.92
N SER A 313 9.38 38.69 11.58
CA SER A 313 9.18 37.38 10.95
C SER A 313 7.71 36.92 10.89
N ASP A 314 6.84 37.57 11.64
CA ASP A 314 5.48 37.11 11.87
C ASP A 314 4.49 37.78 10.92
N THR A 315 3.46 37.04 10.55
CA THR A 315 2.40 37.49 9.64
C THR A 315 1.07 37.54 10.37
N PHE A 316 0.28 38.57 10.09
CA PHE A 316 -0.98 38.88 10.76
C PHE A 316 -2.03 39.31 9.77
N VAL A 317 -3.30 39.15 10.12
CA VAL A 317 -4.44 39.80 9.50
C VAL A 317 -5.24 40.54 10.56
N PHE A 318 -5.87 41.64 10.20
CA PHE A 318 -6.72 42.40 11.11
C PHE A 318 -8.16 41.92 10.98
N VAL A 319 -8.65 41.23 12.01
CA VAL A 319 -10.04 40.73 12.10
C VAL A 319 -10.91 41.82 12.73
N GLN A 320 -12.05 42.14 12.11
CA GLN A 320 -13.00 43.11 12.61
C GLN A 320 -13.75 42.55 13.84
N THR A 321 -13.79 43.33 14.90
CA THR A 321 -14.56 43.05 16.13
C THR A 321 -15.65 44.13 16.29
N PRO A 322 -16.59 43.98 17.22
CA PRO A 322 -17.60 45.02 17.52
C PRO A 322 -16.98 46.39 17.98
N THR A 323 -15.75 46.35 18.52
CA THR A 323 -15.06 47.51 19.10
C THR A 323 -13.91 48.04 18.24
N GLY A 324 -13.63 47.38 17.08
CA GLY A 324 -12.52 47.77 16.22
C GLY A 324 -11.91 46.60 15.47
N PHE A 325 -10.60 46.37 15.61
CA PHE A 325 -9.87 45.32 14.94
C PHE A 325 -8.91 44.60 15.91
N VAL A 326 -8.67 43.31 15.67
CA VAL A 326 -7.69 42.49 16.38
C VAL A 326 -6.66 41.95 15.40
N ALA A 327 -5.37 42.08 15.71
CA ALA A 327 -4.29 41.48 14.94
C ALA A 327 -4.22 39.98 15.23
N THR A 328 -4.71 39.17 14.30
CA THR A 328 -4.72 37.71 14.40
C THR A 328 -3.51 37.12 13.66
N PRO A 329 -2.66 36.34 14.32
CA PRO A 329 -1.51 35.70 13.69
C PRO A 329 -1.98 34.64 12.68
N VAL A 330 -1.30 34.57 11.54
CA VAL A 330 -1.60 33.63 10.46
C VAL A 330 -0.32 33.06 9.87
N VAL A 331 -0.42 31.84 9.36
CA VAL A 331 0.64 31.22 8.57
C VAL A 331 0.25 31.29 7.09
N VAL A 332 1.10 31.90 6.28
CA VAL A 332 0.88 32.01 4.83
C VAL A 332 1.35 30.74 4.15
N HIS A 333 0.47 30.08 3.40
CA HIS A 333 0.76 28.87 2.63
C HIS A 333 1.03 29.16 1.16
N GLU A 334 0.25 30.08 0.58
CA GLU A 334 0.32 30.39 -0.84
C GLU A 334 -0.10 31.85 -1.08
N GLU A 335 0.69 32.59 -1.85
CA GLU A 335 0.36 33.96 -2.28
C GLU A 335 0.04 33.96 -3.77
N MET A 336 -1.17 34.40 -4.12
CA MET A 336 -1.63 34.57 -5.51
C MET A 336 -1.98 36.05 -5.78
N PRO A 337 -2.09 36.47 -7.04
CA PRO A 337 -2.37 37.87 -7.36
C PRO A 337 -3.70 38.39 -6.78
N GLU A 338 -4.71 37.54 -6.67
CA GLU A 338 -6.06 37.91 -6.22
C GLU A 338 -6.33 37.57 -4.77
N PHE A 339 -5.69 36.54 -4.24
CA PHE A 339 -5.89 36.04 -2.86
C PHE A 339 -4.63 35.40 -2.27
N THR A 340 -4.61 35.34 -0.96
CA THR A 340 -3.59 34.63 -0.20
C THR A 340 -4.25 33.52 0.61
N VAL A 341 -3.63 32.33 0.66
CA VAL A 341 -4.10 31.19 1.46
C VAL A 341 -3.35 31.22 2.78
N VAL A 342 -4.12 31.23 3.86
CA VAL A 342 -3.58 31.32 5.22
C VAL A 342 -4.21 30.24 6.11
N SER A 343 -3.50 29.78 7.14
CA SER A 343 -4.09 29.10 8.30
C SER A 343 -4.01 30.02 9.52
N GLY A 344 -5.03 29.90 10.36
CA GLY A 344 -5.14 30.71 11.58
C GLY A 344 -6.44 30.40 12.34
N GLY A 345 -6.64 31.07 13.46
CA GLY A 345 -7.78 30.83 14.37
C GLY A 345 -9.12 31.38 13.88
N PHE A 346 -9.48 31.19 12.60
CA PHE A 346 -10.76 31.59 12.03
C PHE A 346 -11.84 30.53 12.26
N GLN A 347 -13.09 30.97 12.41
CA GLN A 347 -14.27 30.10 12.52
C GLN A 347 -15.15 30.14 11.26
N GLY A 348 -14.83 31.04 10.32
CA GLY A 348 -15.53 31.24 9.07
C GLY A 348 -16.54 32.41 9.11
N GLY A 349 -16.49 33.24 8.07
CA GLY A 349 -17.37 34.38 7.92
C GLY A 349 -16.93 35.67 8.61
N GLU A 350 -15.78 35.65 9.35
CA GLU A 350 -15.18 36.86 9.91
C GLU A 350 -14.85 37.86 8.80
N LYS A 351 -14.93 39.15 9.13
CA LYS A 351 -14.51 40.22 8.27
C LYS A 351 -13.07 40.64 8.60
N ILE A 352 -12.22 40.69 7.59
CA ILE A 352 -10.83 41.14 7.71
C ILE A 352 -10.62 42.43 6.93
N ALA A 353 -9.74 43.29 7.40
CA ALA A 353 -9.37 44.49 6.70
C ALA A 353 -8.60 44.18 5.41
N VAL A 354 -9.01 44.81 4.28
CA VAL A 354 -8.39 44.66 2.95
C VAL A 354 -7.82 45.98 2.42
N ARG A 355 -8.26 47.11 3.01
CA ARG A 355 -7.73 48.47 2.76
C ARG A 355 -7.55 49.21 4.09
N GLY A 356 -6.73 50.26 4.09
CA GLY A 356 -6.45 51.04 5.29
C GLY A 356 -5.47 50.35 6.26
N LEU A 357 -4.78 49.30 5.81
CA LEU A 357 -3.88 48.48 6.65
C LEU A 357 -2.70 49.24 7.22
N ALA A 358 -2.21 50.27 6.52
CA ALA A 358 -1.13 51.12 7.01
C ALA A 358 -1.53 51.88 8.26
N ALA A 359 -2.75 52.41 8.32
CA ALA A 359 -3.28 53.09 9.50
C ALA A 359 -3.51 52.11 10.66
N LEU A 360 -4.11 50.95 10.37
CA LEU A 360 -4.26 49.89 11.38
C LEU A 360 -2.92 49.43 11.94
N LYS A 361 -1.90 49.25 11.09
CA LYS A 361 -0.55 48.92 11.52
C LYS A 361 0.09 50.04 12.37
N GLY A 362 -0.11 51.29 12.00
CA GLY A 362 0.37 52.47 12.78
C GLY A 362 -0.27 52.51 14.17
N ALA A 363 -1.60 52.36 14.25
CA ALA A 363 -2.34 52.33 15.50
C ALA A 363 -1.92 51.15 16.38
N TRP A 364 -1.73 49.94 15.78
CA TRP A 364 -1.24 48.74 16.48
C TRP A 364 0.17 48.86 17.03
N GLN A 365 1.02 49.64 16.35
CA GLN A 365 2.41 49.88 16.80
C GLN A 365 2.55 51.08 17.76
N GLY A 366 1.43 51.72 18.12
CA GLY A 366 1.44 52.88 18.99
C GLY A 366 2.01 54.15 18.34
N LEU A 367 2.14 54.14 16.97
CA LEU A 367 2.73 55.26 16.21
C LEU A 367 1.69 56.24 15.67
N GLY A 368 0.37 56.04 15.93
CA GLY A 368 -0.73 56.83 15.41
C GLY A 368 -1.75 57.14 16.46
N GLY A 369 -1.71 58.34 17.04
CA GLY A 369 -2.92 58.94 17.59
C GLY A 369 -3.85 59.31 16.43
N VAL A 370 -4.98 58.60 16.32
CA VAL A 370 -6.06 59.00 15.41
C VAL A 370 -6.96 59.96 16.25
N ASP A 371 -6.57 61.23 16.31
CA ASP A 371 -7.42 62.29 16.85
C ASP A 371 -8.57 62.59 15.89
#